data_ce05ec74ba4800be1c73c0f3318f288c
#
_entry.id   ce05ec74ba4800be1c73c0f3318f288c
#
_cell.length_a   1.000
_cell.length_b   1.000
_cell.length_c   1.000
_cell.angle_alpha   90.00
_cell.angle_beta   90.00
_cell.angle_gamma   90.00
#
_symmetry.space_group_name_H-M   'P 1'
#
loop_
_entity.id
_entity.type
_entity.pdbx_description
1 polymer ?
#
loop_
_entity_poly.entity_id
_entity_poly.type
_entity_poly.pdbx_seq_one_letter_code
_entity_poly.pdbx_strand_id
1 'polypeptide(L)'
;MNKITTSEIETRVAAFFGYRECIIVPNISWGMNLHECDLLIIRKSGYGIEVEIKVSKSDLKADTKKGHNHIDRLDRLSELYFAIPDYMKDCIEYIPERAGILVLIKNDWGLNISILRKAQVNKNRRKFTDEEMLKIAHLGTMRIWNLKRTINSYHRKLRKKKVEDKMQQKLF
;
A
#
# COMPACT_ATOMS: atom_id res chain seq x y z
N MET A 1 -18.46 12.27 -7.16
CA MET A 1 -17.86 11.14 -6.41
C MET A 1 -16.51 11.57 -5.84
N ASN A 2 -16.31 11.45 -4.53
CA ASN A 2 -15.00 11.73 -3.94
C ASN A 2 -13.98 10.67 -4.41
N LYS A 3 -12.89 11.13 -5.00
CA LYS A 3 -11.80 10.28 -5.51
C LYS A 3 -11.19 9.49 -4.34
N ILE A 4 -11.00 8.18 -4.53
CA ILE A 4 -10.34 7.31 -3.54
C ILE A 4 -8.85 7.68 -3.50
N THR A 5 -8.29 7.86 -2.31
CA THR A 5 -6.87 8.17 -2.11
C THR A 5 -6.03 6.91 -1.91
N THR A 6 -4.74 6.99 -2.19
CA THR A 6 -3.78 5.89 -1.92
C THR A 6 -3.84 5.44 -0.46
N SER A 7 -3.89 6.38 0.49
CA SER A 7 -3.95 6.07 1.93
C SER A 7 -5.24 5.34 2.34
N GLU A 8 -6.40 5.66 1.72
CA GLU A 8 -7.64 4.90 1.95
C GLU A 8 -7.49 3.46 1.44
N ILE A 9 -6.82 3.27 0.30
CA ILE A 9 -6.55 1.94 -0.25
C ILE A 9 -5.59 1.17 0.63
N GLU A 10 -4.45 1.75 1.03
CA GLU A 10 -3.46 1.13 1.93
C GLU A 10 -4.12 0.57 3.19
N THR A 11 -4.87 1.42 3.89
CA THR A 11 -5.52 1.01 5.15
C THR A 11 -6.53 -0.10 4.93
N ARG A 12 -7.28 -0.05 3.83
CA ARG A 12 -8.29 -1.07 3.53
C ARG A 12 -7.67 -2.40 3.11
N VAL A 13 -6.59 -2.36 2.31
CA VAL A 13 -5.82 -3.55 1.91
C VAL A 13 -5.15 -4.19 3.14
N ALA A 14 -4.56 -3.39 4.03
CA ALA A 14 -3.98 -3.89 5.26
C ALA A 14 -5.04 -4.60 6.14
N ALA A 15 -6.24 -4.04 6.24
CA ALA A 15 -7.34 -4.69 6.96
C ALA A 15 -7.81 -5.97 6.27
N PHE A 16 -7.87 -6.01 4.94
CA PHE A 16 -8.27 -7.17 4.15
C PHE A 16 -7.30 -8.35 4.34
N PHE A 17 -5.99 -8.10 4.34
CA PHE A 17 -4.97 -9.13 4.58
C PHE A 17 -4.76 -9.45 6.07
N GLY A 18 -5.39 -8.73 6.99
CA GLY A 18 -5.33 -9.00 8.42
C GLY A 18 -4.06 -8.48 9.09
N TYR A 19 -3.92 -7.16 9.18
CA TYR A 19 -2.76 -6.51 9.84
C TYR A 19 -2.55 -6.91 11.30
N ARG A 20 -3.53 -7.59 11.94
CA ARG A 20 -3.37 -8.15 13.29
C ARG A 20 -2.66 -9.49 13.30
N GLU A 21 -2.53 -10.13 12.15
CA GLU A 21 -1.98 -11.48 12.02
C GLU A 21 -0.77 -11.56 11.10
N CYS A 22 -0.59 -10.55 10.25
CA CYS A 22 0.48 -10.45 9.28
C CYS A 22 1.39 -9.28 9.62
N ILE A 23 2.67 -9.37 9.26
CA ILE A 23 3.54 -8.19 9.19
C ILE A 23 3.19 -7.45 7.90
N ILE A 24 2.66 -6.23 8.03
CA ILE A 24 2.32 -5.39 6.87
C ILE A 24 3.06 -4.07 6.99
N VAL A 25 3.88 -3.76 5.99
CA VAL A 25 4.71 -2.55 5.98
C VAL A 25 4.50 -1.80 4.68
N PRO A 26 4.08 -0.52 4.76
CA PRO A 26 3.92 0.32 3.59
C PRO A 26 5.25 0.89 3.10
N ASN A 27 5.30 1.20 1.80
CA ASN A 27 6.39 1.94 1.16
C ASN A 27 7.78 1.36 1.49
N ILE A 28 7.98 0.07 1.22
CA ILE A 28 9.29 -0.55 1.30
C ILE A 28 10.14 0.02 0.16
N SER A 29 11.20 0.73 0.51
CA SER A 29 12.20 1.23 -0.41
C SER A 29 13.58 0.78 0.08
N TRP A 30 14.38 0.20 -0.82
CA TRP A 30 15.81 -0.09 -0.68
C TRP A 30 16.27 -0.76 0.64
N GLY A 31 17.13 -1.73 0.53
CA GLY A 31 17.87 -2.25 1.68
C GLY A 31 17.74 -3.74 1.96
N MET A 32 16.88 -4.47 1.24
CA MET A 32 16.71 -5.91 1.42
C MET A 32 16.80 -6.71 0.11
N ASN A 33 17.37 -6.13 -0.95
CA ASN A 33 17.26 -6.65 -2.32
C ASN A 33 15.79 -6.85 -2.75
N LEU A 34 14.88 -6.10 -2.15
CA LEU A 34 13.52 -5.92 -2.59
C LEU A 34 13.47 -4.60 -3.36
N HIS A 35 12.74 -4.57 -4.45
CA HIS A 35 12.41 -3.31 -5.12
C HIS A 35 11.42 -2.50 -4.28
N GLU A 36 11.22 -1.25 -4.66
CA GLU A 36 10.20 -0.41 -4.03
C GLU A 36 8.81 -1.01 -4.27
N CYS A 37 8.05 -1.25 -3.21
CA CYS A 37 6.67 -1.70 -3.27
C CYS A 37 5.78 -0.88 -2.33
N ASP A 38 4.51 -0.67 -2.74
CA ASP A 38 3.58 0.15 -1.96
C ASP A 38 3.21 -0.53 -0.64
N LEU A 39 2.94 -1.85 -0.66
CA LEU A 39 2.70 -2.66 0.54
C LEU A 39 3.41 -4.01 0.44
N LEU A 40 4.21 -4.33 1.43
CA LEU A 40 4.72 -5.69 1.65
C LEU A 40 3.95 -6.34 2.80
N ILE A 41 3.44 -7.54 2.55
CA ILE A 41 2.69 -8.33 3.51
C ILE A 41 3.42 -9.65 3.71
N ILE A 42 3.78 -9.99 4.94
CA ILE A 42 4.34 -11.30 5.29
C ILE A 42 3.31 -12.04 6.12
N ARG A 43 2.83 -13.16 5.59
CA ARG A 43 1.87 -14.04 6.27
C ARG A 43 2.55 -14.81 7.42
N LYS A 44 1.78 -15.31 8.36
CA LYS A 44 2.27 -16.23 9.42
C LYS A 44 3.04 -17.45 8.86
N SER A 45 2.74 -17.86 7.64
CA SER A 45 3.47 -18.92 6.94
C SER A 45 4.89 -18.53 6.51
N GLY A 46 5.27 -17.27 6.65
CA GLY A 46 6.55 -16.71 6.21
C GLY A 46 6.62 -16.32 4.74
N TYR A 47 5.55 -16.50 3.96
CA TYR A 47 5.54 -16.08 2.54
C TYR A 47 5.13 -14.61 2.40
N GLY A 48 5.82 -13.91 1.49
CA GLY A 48 5.56 -12.50 1.17
C GLY A 48 4.56 -12.30 0.05
N ILE A 49 3.77 -11.26 0.17
CA ILE A 49 2.86 -10.76 -0.86
C ILE A 49 3.22 -9.30 -1.10
N GLU A 50 3.32 -8.92 -2.35
CA GLU A 50 3.42 -7.53 -2.79
C GLU A 50 2.05 -7.02 -3.21
N VAL A 51 1.72 -5.80 -2.82
CA VAL A 51 0.55 -5.11 -3.35
C VAL A 51 0.96 -3.75 -3.87
N GLU A 52 0.72 -3.54 -5.17
CA GLU A 52 0.87 -2.26 -5.86
C GLU A 52 -0.46 -1.51 -5.86
N ILE A 53 -0.45 -0.23 -5.54
CA ILE A 53 -1.64 0.62 -5.46
C ILE A 53 -1.64 1.61 -6.61
N LYS A 54 -2.66 1.56 -7.44
CA LYS A 54 -2.80 2.48 -8.59
C LYS A 54 -4.14 3.20 -8.50
N VAL A 55 -4.09 4.53 -8.40
CA VAL A 55 -5.31 5.38 -8.27
C VAL A 55 -5.63 6.15 -9.55
N SER A 56 -4.76 6.07 -10.57
CA SER A 56 -4.97 6.70 -11.86
C SER A 56 -4.59 5.77 -13.02
N LYS A 57 -5.31 5.93 -14.14
CA LYS A 57 -5.03 5.18 -15.38
C LYS A 57 -3.65 5.50 -15.95
N SER A 58 -3.20 6.75 -15.84
CA SER A 58 -1.87 7.18 -16.29
C SER A 58 -0.75 6.51 -15.52
N ASP A 59 -0.90 6.37 -14.20
CA ASP A 59 0.06 5.71 -13.33
C ASP A 59 0.16 4.21 -13.64
N LEU A 60 -0.98 3.54 -13.79
CA LEU A 60 -1.04 2.14 -14.19
C LEU A 60 -0.37 1.89 -15.56
N LYS A 61 -0.64 2.77 -16.55
CA LYS A 61 -0.02 2.67 -17.89
C LYS A 61 1.49 2.96 -17.86
N ALA A 62 1.94 3.88 -17.02
CA ALA A 62 3.36 4.18 -16.86
C ALA A 62 4.12 3.00 -16.25
N ASP A 63 3.49 2.29 -15.33
CA ASP A 63 4.05 1.11 -14.68
C ASP A 63 4.33 -0.03 -15.66
N THR A 64 3.43 -0.28 -16.60
CA THR A 64 3.60 -1.27 -17.67
C THR A 64 4.86 -1.03 -18.50
N LYS A 65 5.21 0.26 -18.76
CA LYS A 65 6.40 0.64 -19.53
C LYS A 65 7.71 0.39 -18.78
N LYS A 66 7.70 0.32 -17.47
CA LYS A 66 8.88 0.08 -16.63
C LYS A 66 9.35 -1.38 -16.69
N GLY A 67 8.61 -2.26 -17.39
CA GLY A 67 9.00 -3.67 -17.58
C GLY A 67 9.13 -4.44 -16.28
N HIS A 68 8.26 -4.13 -15.33
CA HIS A 68 8.26 -4.74 -14.01
C HIS A 68 7.91 -6.23 -14.07
N ASN A 69 8.91 -7.03 -14.34
CA ASN A 69 8.91 -8.46 -14.04
C ASN A 69 9.20 -8.65 -12.55
N HIS A 70 8.34 -8.04 -11.68
CA HIS A 70 8.59 -7.93 -10.26
C HIS A 70 8.79 -9.27 -9.55
N ILE A 71 8.09 -10.31 -9.99
CA ILE A 71 8.11 -11.61 -9.27
C ILE A 71 9.20 -12.54 -9.76
N ASP A 72 9.55 -12.55 -11.05
CA ASP A 72 10.46 -13.56 -11.60
C ASP A 72 11.90 -13.44 -11.07
N ARG A 73 12.24 -12.28 -10.50
CA ARG A 73 13.57 -12.01 -9.96
C ARG A 73 13.65 -12.13 -8.42
N LEU A 74 12.51 -12.19 -7.74
CA LEU A 74 12.47 -12.17 -6.28
C LEU A 74 11.86 -13.46 -5.74
N ASP A 75 12.72 -14.34 -5.29
CA ASP A 75 12.34 -15.59 -4.63
C ASP A 75 11.53 -15.40 -3.33
N ARG A 76 11.53 -14.19 -2.75
CA ARG A 76 10.83 -13.83 -1.51
C ARG A 76 9.36 -13.52 -1.69
N LEU A 77 8.95 -13.12 -2.91
CA LEU A 77 7.56 -12.75 -3.18
C LEU A 77 6.80 -13.94 -3.74
N SER A 78 5.78 -14.33 -3.02
CA SER A 78 4.90 -15.44 -3.39
C SER A 78 3.80 -15.02 -4.35
N GLU A 79 3.25 -13.85 -4.16
CA GLU A 79 2.10 -13.32 -4.87
C GLU A 79 2.28 -11.82 -5.11
N LEU A 80 1.77 -11.34 -6.26
CA LEU A 80 1.65 -9.92 -6.58
C LEU A 80 0.18 -9.58 -6.77
N TYR A 81 -0.27 -8.48 -6.16
CA TYR A 81 -1.59 -7.93 -6.38
C TYR A 81 -1.51 -6.48 -6.82
N PHE A 82 -2.44 -6.07 -7.66
CA PHE A 82 -2.73 -4.67 -7.93
C PHE A 82 -4.04 -4.29 -7.25
N ALA A 83 -4.02 -3.23 -6.45
CA ALA A 83 -5.20 -2.67 -5.81
C ALA A 83 -5.62 -1.41 -6.58
N ILE A 84 -6.78 -1.47 -7.21
CA ILE A 84 -7.30 -0.40 -8.07
C ILE A 84 -8.72 -0.01 -7.67
N PRO A 85 -9.13 1.25 -7.80
CA PRO A 85 -10.53 1.66 -7.70
C PRO A 85 -11.40 1.02 -8.78
N ASP A 86 -12.68 0.86 -8.51
CA ASP A 86 -13.66 0.24 -9.42
C ASP A 86 -13.81 0.98 -10.75
N TYR A 87 -13.62 2.31 -10.77
CA TYR A 87 -13.64 3.12 -11.99
C TYR A 87 -12.43 2.88 -12.92
N MET A 88 -11.47 2.01 -12.51
CA MET A 88 -10.31 1.62 -13.32
C MET A 88 -10.42 0.20 -13.89
N LYS A 89 -11.57 -0.46 -13.75
CA LYS A 89 -11.77 -1.83 -14.25
C LYS A 89 -11.56 -1.98 -15.77
N ASP A 90 -11.76 -0.93 -16.53
CA ASP A 90 -11.51 -0.88 -17.98
C ASP A 90 -10.00 -0.84 -18.34
N CYS A 91 -9.12 -0.81 -17.35
CA CYS A 91 -7.67 -0.76 -17.54
C CYS A 91 -6.94 -2.01 -17.04
N ILE A 92 -7.64 -3.09 -16.76
CA ILE A 92 -7.05 -4.34 -16.26
C ILE A 92 -6.10 -5.01 -17.25
N GLU A 93 -6.22 -4.69 -18.53
CA GLU A 93 -5.33 -5.16 -19.61
C GLU A 93 -3.86 -4.73 -19.41
N TYR A 94 -3.63 -3.63 -18.64
CA TYR A 94 -2.31 -3.15 -18.29
C TYR A 94 -1.71 -3.87 -17.06
N ILE A 95 -2.48 -4.75 -16.39
CA ILE A 95 -2.03 -5.50 -15.23
C ILE A 95 -1.55 -6.88 -15.68
N PRO A 96 -0.29 -7.28 -15.33
CA PRO A 96 0.24 -8.58 -15.72
C PRO A 96 -0.72 -9.72 -15.40
N GLU A 97 -0.85 -10.70 -16.29
CA GLU A 97 -1.81 -11.82 -16.14
C GLU A 97 -1.62 -12.62 -14.85
N ARG A 98 -0.36 -12.77 -14.41
CA ARG A 98 -0.02 -13.46 -13.16
C ARG A 98 -0.40 -12.69 -11.89
N ALA A 99 -0.55 -11.36 -11.99
CA ALA A 99 -0.90 -10.55 -10.84
C ALA A 99 -2.39 -10.70 -10.51
N GLY A 100 -2.71 -10.78 -9.22
CA GLY A 100 -4.06 -10.67 -8.72
C GLY A 100 -4.58 -9.23 -8.84
N ILE A 101 -5.90 -9.06 -8.84
CA ILE A 101 -6.55 -7.75 -8.91
C ILE A 101 -7.52 -7.63 -7.75
N LEU A 102 -7.27 -6.63 -6.91
CA LEU A 102 -8.15 -6.19 -5.84
C LEU A 102 -8.87 -4.92 -6.31
N VAL A 103 -10.18 -4.97 -6.38
CA VAL A 103 -11.01 -3.82 -6.78
C VAL A 103 -11.61 -3.18 -5.53
N LEU A 104 -11.38 -1.88 -5.39
CA LEU A 104 -11.92 -1.10 -4.29
C LEU A 104 -13.18 -0.37 -4.72
N ILE A 105 -14.26 -0.64 -4.01
CA ILE A 105 -15.60 -0.11 -4.27
C ILE A 105 -15.99 0.77 -3.10
N LYS A 106 -16.22 2.07 -3.36
CA LYS A 106 -16.68 3.02 -2.35
C LYS A 106 -18.20 3.09 -2.35
N ASN A 107 -18.81 2.84 -1.21
CA ASN A 107 -20.23 2.98 -0.98
C ASN A 107 -20.50 3.82 0.29
N ASP A 108 -21.76 3.98 0.67
CA ASP A 108 -22.18 4.76 1.85
C ASP A 108 -21.63 4.20 3.17
N TRP A 109 -21.27 2.92 3.20
CA TRP A 109 -20.74 2.20 4.37
C TRP A 109 -19.19 2.22 4.41
N GLY A 110 -18.54 2.81 3.42
CA GLY A 110 -17.09 2.92 3.34
C GLY A 110 -16.47 2.24 2.11
N LEU A 111 -15.20 1.86 2.24
CA LEU A 111 -14.42 1.27 1.17
C LEU A 111 -14.37 -0.27 1.31
N ASN A 112 -14.87 -0.98 0.31
CA ASN A 112 -14.89 -2.45 0.26
C ASN A 112 -13.89 -2.98 -0.77
N ILE A 113 -13.42 -4.22 -0.57
CA ILE A 113 -12.55 -4.92 -1.51
C ILE A 113 -13.28 -6.12 -2.10
N SER A 114 -13.18 -6.25 -3.43
CA SER A 114 -13.57 -7.44 -4.18
C SER A 114 -12.36 -8.00 -4.91
N ILE A 115 -12.15 -9.31 -4.88
CA ILE A 115 -11.11 -9.98 -5.66
C ILE A 115 -11.66 -10.21 -7.07
N LEU A 116 -11.16 -9.46 -8.06
CA LEU A 116 -11.52 -9.66 -9.46
C LEU A 116 -10.72 -10.82 -10.07
N ARG A 117 -9.44 -10.93 -9.71
CA ARG A 117 -8.53 -12.00 -10.15
C ARG A 117 -7.62 -12.41 -9.00
N LYS A 118 -7.46 -13.73 -8.77
CA LYS A 118 -6.47 -14.24 -7.83
C LYS A 118 -5.07 -14.17 -8.43
N ALA A 119 -4.07 -13.85 -7.62
CA ALA A 119 -2.68 -13.89 -8.06
C ALA A 119 -2.23 -15.34 -8.31
N GLN A 120 -1.38 -15.50 -9.32
CA GLN A 120 -0.65 -16.75 -9.52
C GLN A 120 0.51 -16.83 -8.52
N VAL A 121 0.68 -18.00 -7.94
CA VAL A 121 1.74 -18.22 -6.94
C VAL A 121 3.08 -18.43 -7.65
N ASN A 122 4.10 -17.69 -7.24
CA ASN A 122 5.47 -17.88 -7.72
C ASN A 122 5.99 -19.26 -7.28
N LYS A 123 6.35 -20.13 -8.22
CA LYS A 123 6.84 -21.49 -7.95
C LYS A 123 8.22 -21.48 -7.27
N ASN A 124 9.03 -20.47 -7.53
CA ASN A 124 10.40 -20.33 -6.99
C ASN A 124 10.44 -19.60 -5.64
N ARG A 125 9.27 -19.34 -5.04
CA ARG A 125 9.18 -18.61 -3.78
C ARG A 125 9.85 -19.34 -2.63
N ARG A 126 10.52 -18.57 -1.77
CA ARG A 126 10.98 -19.03 -0.45
C ARG A 126 10.30 -18.23 0.66
N LYS A 127 10.36 -18.72 1.85
CA LYS A 127 9.93 -17.99 3.04
C LYS A 127 10.95 -16.89 3.41
N PHE A 128 10.47 -15.82 4.00
CA PHE A 128 11.33 -14.89 4.72
C PHE A 128 11.96 -15.59 5.92
N THR A 129 13.24 -15.30 6.18
CA THR A 129 13.91 -15.75 7.41
C THR A 129 13.47 -14.88 8.60
N ASP A 130 13.67 -15.36 9.81
CA ASP A 130 13.33 -14.60 11.02
C ASP A 130 14.10 -13.26 11.08
N GLU A 131 15.35 -13.24 10.62
CA GLU A 131 16.15 -12.02 10.53
C GLU A 131 15.56 -11.02 9.52
N GLU A 132 15.13 -11.49 8.37
CA GLU A 132 14.47 -10.66 7.36
C GLU A 132 13.13 -10.12 7.89
N MET A 133 12.34 -10.96 8.55
CA MET A 133 11.08 -10.54 9.17
C MET A 133 11.29 -9.49 10.25
N LEU A 134 12.32 -9.64 11.07
CA LEU A 134 12.70 -8.66 12.11
C LEU A 134 13.08 -7.31 11.48
N LYS A 135 13.90 -7.32 10.42
CA LYS A 135 14.28 -6.10 9.70
C LYS A 135 13.05 -5.38 9.13
N ILE A 136 12.12 -6.12 8.54
CA ILE A 136 10.89 -5.55 7.96
C ILE A 136 9.98 -5.01 9.07
N ALA A 137 9.82 -5.73 10.18
CA ALA A 137 9.08 -5.24 11.34
C ALA A 137 9.69 -3.95 11.92
N HIS A 138 11.03 -3.87 11.97
CA HIS A 138 11.73 -2.66 12.38
C HIS A 138 11.44 -1.47 11.45
N LEU A 139 11.45 -1.68 10.12
CA LEU A 139 11.05 -0.65 9.16
C LEU A 139 9.61 -0.18 9.41
N GLY A 140 8.69 -1.10 9.68
CA GLY A 140 7.31 -0.78 10.06
C GLY A 140 7.24 0.10 11.31
N THR A 141 8.03 -0.22 12.34
CA THR A 141 8.14 0.59 13.56
C THR A 141 8.66 2.00 13.27
N MET A 142 9.67 2.14 12.43
CA MET A 142 10.17 3.45 12.01
C MET A 142 9.10 4.28 11.29
N ARG A 143 8.24 3.65 10.46
CA ARG A 143 7.12 4.34 9.79
C ARG A 143 6.12 4.90 10.81
N ILE A 144 5.82 4.16 11.89
CA ILE A 144 4.94 4.63 12.96
C ILE A 144 5.49 5.91 13.61
N TRP A 145 6.79 5.94 13.93
CA TRP A 145 7.41 7.11 14.54
C TRP A 145 7.45 8.31 13.60
N ASN A 146 7.72 8.10 12.31
CA ASN A 146 7.66 9.14 11.30
C ASN A 146 6.23 9.70 11.16
N LEU A 147 5.23 8.84 11.12
CA LEU A 147 3.83 9.25 11.06
C LEU A 147 3.42 10.08 12.28
N LYS A 148 3.76 9.62 13.50
CA LYS A 148 3.50 10.38 14.73
C LYS A 148 4.15 11.77 14.72
N ARG A 149 5.39 11.87 14.23
CA ARG A 149 6.08 13.16 14.06
C ARG A 149 5.35 14.08 13.09
N THR A 150 4.88 13.54 11.96
CA THR A 150 4.10 14.28 10.96
C THR A 150 2.79 14.78 11.53
N ILE A 151 2.04 13.92 12.25
CA ILE A 151 0.78 14.28 12.91
C ILE A 151 1.01 15.40 13.93
N ASN A 152 2.05 15.29 14.76
CA ASN A 152 2.38 16.32 15.73
C ASN A 152 2.74 17.66 15.08
N SER A 153 3.46 17.63 13.96
CA SER A 153 3.77 18.83 13.17
C SER A 153 2.51 19.48 12.63
N TYR A 154 1.60 18.67 12.09
CA TYR A 154 0.31 19.13 11.57
C TYR A 154 -0.56 19.77 12.67
N HIS A 155 -0.65 19.15 13.85
CA HIS A 155 -1.37 19.72 15.00
C HIS A 155 -0.78 21.05 15.45
N ARG A 156 0.57 21.21 15.43
CA ARG A 156 1.20 22.50 15.77
C ARG A 156 0.81 23.59 14.77
N LYS A 157 0.79 23.29 13.46
CA LYS A 157 0.38 24.22 12.41
C LYS A 157 -1.08 24.66 12.58
N LEU A 158 -1.98 23.71 12.86
CA LEU A 158 -3.39 23.99 13.11
C LEU A 158 -3.59 24.91 14.32
N ARG A 159 -2.86 24.66 15.43
CA ARG A 159 -2.92 25.52 16.62
C ARG A 159 -2.47 26.95 16.33
N LYS A 160 -1.36 27.11 15.58
CA LYS A 160 -0.87 28.45 15.18
C LYS A 160 -1.94 29.19 14.35
N LYS A 161 -2.48 28.53 13.33
CA LYS A 161 -3.54 29.14 12.50
C LYS A 161 -4.75 29.56 13.31
N LYS A 162 -5.23 28.74 14.22
CA LYS A 162 -6.37 29.09 15.11
C LYS A 162 -6.08 30.31 15.99
N VAL A 163 -4.83 30.51 16.42
CA VAL A 163 -4.44 31.70 17.23
C VAL A 163 -4.43 32.93 16.33
N GLU A 164 -3.87 32.85 15.13
CA GLU A 164 -3.83 33.93 14.15
C GLU A 164 -5.25 34.37 13.75
N ASP A 165 -6.15 33.43 13.43
CA ASP A 165 -7.54 33.71 13.10
C ASP A 165 -8.28 34.42 14.26
N LYS A 166 -8.04 34.00 15.51
CA LYS A 166 -8.62 34.66 16.69
C LYS A 166 -8.07 36.08 16.93
N MET A 167 -6.80 36.31 16.62
CA MET A 167 -6.21 37.65 16.74
C MET A 167 -6.78 38.60 15.67
N GLN A 168 -6.95 38.13 14.44
CA GLN A 168 -7.58 38.91 13.37
C GLN A 168 -9.03 39.28 13.68
N GLN A 169 -9.82 38.35 14.23
CA GLN A 169 -11.21 38.62 14.63
C GLN A 169 -11.37 39.63 15.77
N LYS A 170 -10.33 39.88 16.57
CA LYS A 170 -10.35 40.88 17.66
C LYS A 170 -9.95 42.26 17.21
N LEU A 171 -9.45 42.42 16.00
CA LEU A 171 -8.99 43.72 15.43
C LEU A 171 -10.08 44.40 14.59
N PHE A 172 -11.21 43.76 14.39
CA PHE A 172 -12.42 44.29 13.76
C PHE A 172 -13.62 44.22 14.73
#